data_eb948e72f87e79f4cbb4c1d13eaa43be
#
_entry.id   eb948e72f87e79f4cbb4c1d13eaa43be
#
_cell.length_a   1.000
_cell.length_b   1.000
_cell.length_c   1.000
_cell.angle_alpha   90.00
_cell.angle_beta   90.00
_cell.angle_gamma   90.00
#
_symmetry.space_group_name_H-M   'P 1'
#
loop_
_entity.id
_entity.type
_entity.pdbx_description
1 polymer ?
#
loop_
_entity_poly.entity_id
_entity_poly.type
_entity_poly.pdbx_seq_one_letter_code
_entity_poly.pdbx_strand_id
1 'polypeptide(L)'
;MAKVKLTKTALKQERDALKQFERFLPTLQLKKQQLQMEMRHCLDQIEQNEAREEASKNALRAWVSLFGDDTAPQRVADRIRVKAIRTGSANIAGVAVPKFHGVDFEDIPCDLFLEEPWLDDAVDAVKQILEIREEREIIREQYRLIGQELRTTTQRVNLFEKVKIPETKENIRIIQIAIGDAQTSAVVRSKIAKKKLQGEEGAA
;
A
#
# COMPACT_ATOMS: atom_id res chain seq x y z
N MET A 1 -22.97 16.67 -13.36
CA MET A 1 -21.95 17.72 -13.21
C MET A 1 -22.44 18.75 -12.19
N ALA A 2 -21.68 19.06 -11.16
CA ALA A 2 -22.03 20.10 -10.21
C ALA A 2 -22.03 21.47 -10.93
N LYS A 3 -23.05 22.28 -10.67
CA LYS A 3 -23.19 23.63 -11.29
C LYS A 3 -22.06 24.53 -10.79
N VAL A 4 -21.09 24.81 -11.65
CA VAL A 4 -19.92 25.63 -11.31
C VAL A 4 -20.35 27.09 -11.15
N LYS A 5 -19.91 27.75 -10.06
CA LYS A 5 -20.19 29.18 -9.85
C LYS A 5 -19.28 30.04 -10.75
N LEU A 6 -19.87 30.88 -11.58
CA LEU A 6 -19.17 31.71 -12.57
C LEU A 6 -18.68 33.04 -11.94
N THR A 7 -17.80 32.94 -10.92
CA THR A 7 -17.29 34.11 -10.17
C THR A 7 -15.76 34.14 -10.15
N LYS A 8 -15.19 35.33 -9.96
CA LYS A 8 -13.73 35.49 -9.79
C LYS A 8 -13.17 34.71 -8.60
N THR A 9 -13.95 34.62 -7.54
CA THR A 9 -13.59 33.81 -6.35
C THR A 9 -13.54 32.33 -6.67
N ALA A 10 -14.54 31.81 -7.39
CA ALA A 10 -14.55 30.41 -7.84
C ALA A 10 -13.37 30.11 -8.77
N LEU A 11 -13.04 31.05 -9.69
CA LEU A 11 -11.86 30.91 -10.55
C LEU A 11 -10.56 30.75 -9.74
N LYS A 12 -10.41 31.54 -8.68
CA LYS A 12 -9.23 31.44 -7.81
C LYS A 12 -9.21 30.10 -7.10
N GLN A 13 -10.34 29.65 -6.54
CA GLN A 13 -10.45 28.36 -5.84
C GLN A 13 -10.08 27.18 -6.77
N GLU A 14 -10.61 27.17 -8.00
CA GLU A 14 -10.29 26.11 -8.97
C GLU A 14 -8.80 26.13 -9.39
N ARG A 15 -8.19 27.30 -9.57
CA ARG A 15 -6.76 27.42 -9.85
C ARG A 15 -5.89 26.93 -8.69
N ASP A 16 -6.26 27.25 -7.46
CA ASP A 16 -5.54 26.80 -6.27
C ASP A 16 -5.69 25.27 -6.10
N ALA A 17 -6.89 24.74 -6.33
CA ALA A 17 -7.14 23.30 -6.34
C ALA A 17 -6.30 22.57 -7.42
N LEU A 18 -6.23 23.11 -8.64
CA LEU A 18 -5.40 22.56 -9.72
C LEU A 18 -3.93 22.48 -9.31
N LYS A 19 -3.38 23.56 -8.76
CA LYS A 19 -1.99 23.57 -8.27
C LYS A 19 -1.74 22.54 -7.19
N GLN A 20 -2.70 22.35 -6.28
CA GLN A 20 -2.60 21.31 -5.25
C GLN A 20 -2.60 19.90 -5.87
N PHE A 21 -3.51 19.60 -6.80
CA PHE A 21 -3.58 18.30 -7.46
C PHE A 21 -2.30 18.00 -8.26
N GLU A 22 -1.80 18.99 -9.02
CA GLU A 22 -0.55 18.84 -9.78
C GLU A 22 0.68 18.68 -8.88
N ARG A 23 0.66 19.23 -7.66
CA ARG A 23 1.73 19.06 -6.67
C ARG A 23 1.66 17.69 -5.98
N PHE A 24 0.46 17.19 -5.68
CA PHE A 24 0.30 15.90 -4.98
C PHE A 24 0.39 14.69 -5.89
N LEU A 25 0.07 14.82 -7.16
CA LEU A 25 0.11 13.70 -8.12
C LEU A 25 1.48 13.03 -8.18
N PRO A 26 2.63 13.73 -8.33
CA PRO A 26 3.94 13.10 -8.36
C PRO A 26 4.30 12.35 -7.08
N THR A 27 3.91 12.89 -5.91
CA THR A 27 4.17 12.23 -4.62
C THR A 27 3.37 10.94 -4.47
N LEU A 28 2.13 10.91 -4.95
CA LEU A 28 1.31 9.69 -4.98
C LEU A 28 1.84 8.66 -5.98
N GLN A 29 2.35 9.12 -7.13
CA GLN A 29 3.00 8.24 -8.10
C GLN A 29 4.27 7.62 -7.53
N LEU A 30 5.09 8.40 -6.84
CA LEU A 30 6.28 7.90 -6.15
C LEU A 30 5.91 6.87 -5.07
N LYS A 31 4.90 7.18 -4.22
CA LYS A 31 4.39 6.21 -3.22
C LYS A 31 3.91 4.92 -3.88
N LYS A 32 3.19 5.01 -5.01
CA LYS A 32 2.76 3.84 -5.77
C LYS A 32 3.94 2.99 -6.24
N GLN A 33 5.00 3.62 -6.78
CA GLN A 33 6.20 2.92 -7.22
C GLN A 33 6.92 2.23 -6.06
N GLN A 34 7.07 2.92 -4.92
CA GLN A 34 7.65 2.32 -3.72
C GLN A 34 6.88 1.09 -3.26
N LEU A 35 5.55 1.19 -3.14
CA LEU A 35 4.71 0.05 -2.76
C LEU A 35 4.80 -1.12 -3.76
N GLN A 36 4.94 -0.83 -5.05
CA GLN A 36 5.14 -1.87 -6.07
C GLN A 36 6.49 -2.58 -5.92
N MET A 37 7.55 -1.84 -5.58
CA MET A 37 8.87 -2.45 -5.32
C MET A 37 8.83 -3.34 -4.06
N GLU A 38 8.22 -2.85 -2.99
CA GLU A 38 8.08 -3.64 -1.76
C GLU A 38 7.24 -4.91 -1.96
N MET A 39 6.17 -4.84 -2.77
CA MET A 39 5.42 -6.05 -3.12
C MET A 39 6.27 -7.09 -3.86
N ARG A 40 7.13 -6.67 -4.77
CA ARG A 40 8.06 -7.59 -5.45
C ARG A 40 9.04 -8.20 -4.45
N HIS A 41 9.60 -7.35 -3.57
CA HIS A 41 10.51 -7.82 -2.53
C HIS A 41 9.85 -8.87 -1.61
N CYS A 42 8.60 -8.67 -1.20
CA CYS A 42 7.86 -9.67 -0.44
C CYS A 42 7.69 -10.98 -1.22
N LEU A 43 7.42 -10.93 -2.52
CA LEU A 43 7.30 -12.14 -3.35
C LEU A 43 8.64 -12.89 -3.44
N ASP A 44 9.73 -12.17 -3.67
CA ASP A 44 11.08 -12.75 -3.71
C ASP A 44 11.43 -13.42 -2.37
N GLN A 45 11.07 -12.79 -1.25
CA GLN A 45 11.27 -13.38 0.08
C GLN A 45 10.42 -14.64 0.31
N ILE A 46 9.16 -14.65 -0.14
CA ILE A 46 8.29 -15.83 -0.06
C ILE A 46 8.91 -16.99 -0.84
N GLU A 47 9.36 -16.75 -2.07
CA GLU A 47 10.01 -17.75 -2.92
C GLU A 47 11.30 -18.29 -2.29
N GLN A 48 12.13 -17.40 -1.73
CA GLN A 48 13.34 -17.80 -1.00
C GLN A 48 13.01 -18.67 0.22
N ASN A 49 11.98 -18.32 0.99
CA ASN A 49 11.56 -19.11 2.15
C ASN A 49 10.97 -20.47 1.73
N GLU A 50 10.26 -20.54 0.62
CA GLU A 50 9.77 -21.81 0.06
C GLU A 50 10.93 -22.71 -0.38
N ALA A 51 11.95 -22.14 -1.02
CA ALA A 51 13.16 -22.87 -1.39
C ALA A 51 13.96 -23.36 -0.15
N ARG A 52 14.07 -22.52 0.90
CA ARG A 52 14.71 -22.90 2.17
C ARG A 52 13.93 -24.03 2.88
N GLU A 53 12.61 -23.93 2.92
CA GLU A 53 11.77 -24.98 3.50
C GLU A 53 11.95 -26.31 2.76
N GLU A 54 11.95 -26.29 1.43
CA GLU A 54 12.12 -27.50 0.63
C GLU A 54 13.52 -28.10 0.78
N ALA A 55 14.57 -27.26 0.84
CA ALA A 55 15.92 -27.73 1.13
C ALA A 55 16.02 -28.41 2.51
N SER A 56 15.39 -27.83 3.54
CA SER A 56 15.37 -28.41 4.89
C SER A 56 14.58 -29.73 4.91
N LYS A 57 13.45 -29.82 4.21
CA LYS A 57 12.69 -31.10 4.07
C LYS A 57 13.48 -32.16 3.35
N ASN A 58 14.20 -31.80 2.29
CA ASN A 58 15.02 -32.77 1.53
C ASN A 58 16.21 -33.26 2.36
N ALA A 59 16.82 -32.42 3.18
CA ALA A 59 17.83 -32.84 4.14
C ALA A 59 17.27 -33.84 5.16
N LEU A 60 16.05 -33.61 5.67
CA LEU A 60 15.37 -34.54 6.56
C LEU A 60 15.07 -35.90 5.89
N ARG A 61 14.60 -35.89 4.64
CA ARG A 61 14.26 -37.12 3.91
C ARG A 61 15.45 -38.09 3.81
N ALA A 62 16.66 -37.57 3.73
CA ALA A 62 17.88 -38.38 3.58
C ALA A 62 18.10 -39.35 4.76
N TRP A 63 17.68 -38.99 5.96
CA TRP A 63 17.88 -39.77 7.16
C TRP A 63 16.60 -40.27 7.84
N VAL A 64 15.42 -39.67 7.56
CA VAL A 64 14.13 -40.19 8.02
C VAL A 64 13.87 -41.62 7.53
N SER A 65 14.35 -41.97 6.34
CA SER A 65 14.27 -43.36 5.83
C SER A 65 15.09 -44.38 6.65
N LEU A 66 15.99 -43.93 7.50
CA LEU A 66 16.76 -44.77 8.42
C LEU A 66 15.97 -45.15 9.68
N PHE A 67 14.89 -44.39 9.97
CA PHE A 67 14.03 -44.60 11.13
C PHE A 67 12.80 -45.41 10.71
N GLY A 68 12.92 -46.71 10.66
CA GLY A 68 11.86 -47.65 10.26
C GLY A 68 10.70 -47.80 11.27
N ASP A 69 10.53 -46.81 12.19
CA ASP A 69 9.51 -46.84 13.23
C ASP A 69 8.35 -45.89 12.90
N ASP A 70 7.14 -46.46 12.77
CA ASP A 70 5.89 -45.70 12.52
C ASP A 70 5.55 -44.74 13.65
N THR A 71 6.15 -44.84 14.83
CA THR A 71 5.91 -43.98 15.99
C THR A 71 6.82 -42.75 16.01
N ALA A 72 7.90 -42.70 15.22
CA ALA A 72 8.88 -41.64 15.20
C ALA A 72 8.26 -40.24 14.94
N PRO A 73 7.32 -40.05 13.98
CA PRO A 73 6.70 -38.72 13.75
C PRO A 73 5.93 -38.22 14.97
N GLN A 74 5.23 -39.09 15.68
CA GLN A 74 4.46 -38.72 16.87
C GLN A 74 5.37 -38.28 18.01
N ARG A 75 6.45 -39.03 18.26
CA ARG A 75 7.46 -38.70 19.28
C ARG A 75 8.10 -37.33 19.05
N VAL A 76 8.40 -36.97 17.80
CA VAL A 76 8.91 -35.62 17.45
C VAL A 76 7.83 -34.59 17.68
N ALA A 77 6.59 -34.82 17.26
CA ALA A 77 5.48 -33.88 17.43
C ALA A 77 5.17 -33.60 18.89
N ASP A 78 5.25 -34.59 19.77
CA ASP A 78 4.99 -34.47 21.20
C ASP A 78 6.04 -33.57 21.92
N ARG A 79 7.21 -33.39 21.28
CA ARG A 79 8.34 -32.59 21.78
C ARG A 79 8.31 -31.12 21.32
N ILE A 80 7.43 -30.77 20.40
CA ILE A 80 7.42 -29.44 19.80
C ILE A 80 6.12 -28.74 20.18
N ARG A 81 6.23 -27.69 20.99
CA ARG A 81 5.12 -26.77 21.29
C ARG A 81 5.56 -25.34 21.03
N VAL A 82 4.80 -24.65 20.19
CA VAL A 82 5.00 -23.22 19.97
C VAL A 82 4.40 -22.46 21.15
N LYS A 83 5.23 -21.73 21.90
CA LYS A 83 4.82 -20.90 23.01
C LYS A 83 4.33 -19.54 22.53
N ALA A 84 5.10 -18.89 21.66
CA ALA A 84 4.76 -17.57 21.12
C ALA A 84 5.52 -17.31 19.81
N ILE A 85 4.88 -16.56 18.93
CA ILE A 85 5.54 -16.00 17.74
C ILE A 85 5.89 -14.55 18.07
N ARG A 86 7.19 -14.23 18.08
CA ARG A 86 7.66 -12.87 18.33
C ARG A 86 7.53 -12.04 17.07
N THR A 87 6.66 -11.04 17.12
CA THR A 87 6.46 -10.12 16.02
C THR A 87 6.70 -8.68 16.49
N GLY A 88 7.32 -7.89 15.65
CA GLY A 88 7.44 -6.45 15.80
C GLY A 88 6.54 -5.71 14.83
N SER A 89 6.58 -4.39 14.87
CA SER A 89 5.93 -3.54 13.87
C SER A 89 7.01 -2.76 13.10
N ALA A 90 6.89 -2.73 11.78
CA ALA A 90 7.71 -1.91 10.90
C ALA A 90 6.81 -1.00 10.07
N ASN A 91 7.38 0.09 9.55
CA ASN A 91 6.66 0.99 8.65
C ASN A 91 7.31 0.94 7.26
N ILE A 92 6.56 0.47 6.27
CA ILE A 92 6.99 0.40 4.88
C ILE A 92 6.13 1.34 4.04
N ALA A 93 6.74 2.38 3.49
CA ALA A 93 6.06 3.38 2.66
C ALA A 93 4.78 3.98 3.31
N GLY A 94 4.77 4.13 4.65
CA GLY A 94 3.63 4.63 5.40
C GLY A 94 2.56 3.57 5.72
N VAL A 95 2.87 2.28 5.56
CA VAL A 95 2.02 1.15 5.96
C VAL A 95 2.65 0.48 7.18
N ALA A 96 1.90 0.35 8.26
CA ALA A 96 2.33 -0.45 9.41
C ALA A 96 2.19 -1.95 9.06
N VAL A 97 3.29 -2.68 9.11
CA VAL A 97 3.35 -4.10 8.78
C VAL A 97 3.99 -4.88 9.93
N PRO A 98 3.59 -6.14 10.16
CA PRO A 98 4.26 -7.00 11.13
C PRO A 98 5.65 -7.37 10.62
N LYS A 99 6.62 -7.48 11.53
CA LYS A 99 7.97 -7.96 11.26
C LYS A 99 8.25 -9.20 12.10
N PHE A 100 8.76 -10.24 11.48
CA PHE A 100 9.15 -11.46 12.16
C PHE A 100 10.44 -11.27 12.97
N HIS A 101 10.46 -11.80 14.21
CA HIS A 101 11.62 -11.79 15.10
C HIS A 101 12.03 -13.19 15.57
N GLY A 102 11.21 -14.19 15.37
CA GLY A 102 11.46 -15.58 15.76
C GLY A 102 10.25 -16.25 16.38
N VAL A 103 10.40 -17.53 16.67
CA VAL A 103 9.41 -18.35 17.36
C VAL A 103 10.00 -18.81 18.70
N ASP A 104 9.26 -18.67 19.75
CA ASP A 104 9.62 -19.21 21.06
C ASP A 104 8.94 -20.57 21.22
N PHE A 105 9.76 -21.61 21.46
CA PHE A 105 9.28 -22.96 21.73
C PHE A 105 9.25 -23.20 23.24
N GLU A 106 8.36 -24.07 23.67
CA GLU A 106 8.32 -24.53 25.06
C GLU A 106 9.43 -25.57 25.27
N ASP A 107 10.20 -25.39 26.37
CA ASP A 107 11.20 -26.39 26.76
C ASP A 107 10.49 -27.60 27.38
N ILE A 108 10.48 -28.70 26.65
CA ILE A 108 9.94 -29.99 27.15
C ILE A 108 11.13 -30.81 27.62
N PRO A 109 11.20 -31.12 28.94
CA PRO A 109 12.32 -31.86 29.51
C PRO A 109 12.47 -33.24 28.86
N CYS A 110 13.71 -33.61 28.55
CA CYS A 110 14.11 -34.82 27.87
C CYS A 110 14.99 -35.69 28.76
N ASP A 111 14.74 -36.98 28.83
CA ASP A 111 15.67 -37.92 29.45
C ASP A 111 16.59 -38.53 28.39
N LEU A 112 17.77 -37.92 28.26
CA LEU A 112 18.80 -38.31 27.29
C LEU A 112 19.29 -39.77 27.43
N PHE A 113 18.99 -40.44 28.55
CA PHE A 113 19.36 -41.84 28.76
C PHE A 113 18.32 -42.85 28.24
N LEU A 114 17.06 -42.37 28.13
CA LEU A 114 15.96 -43.22 27.70
C LEU A 114 15.58 -43.03 26.23
N GLU A 115 16.06 -41.92 25.61
CA GLU A 115 15.68 -41.55 24.26
C GLU A 115 16.81 -41.79 23.26
N GLU A 116 16.41 -41.98 22.01
CA GLU A 116 17.34 -42.22 20.91
C GLU A 116 18.08 -40.92 20.51
N PRO A 117 19.39 -40.98 20.25
CA PRO A 117 20.21 -39.77 19.98
C PRO A 117 19.76 -38.92 18.79
N TRP A 118 19.03 -39.51 17.83
CA TRP A 118 18.55 -38.78 16.64
C TRP A 118 17.36 -37.89 16.90
N LEU A 119 16.64 -38.08 18.03
CA LEU A 119 15.37 -37.40 18.30
C LEU A 119 15.59 -35.89 18.47
N ASP A 120 16.67 -35.45 19.12
CA ASP A 120 16.99 -34.05 19.31
C ASP A 120 17.30 -33.35 17.99
N ASP A 121 18.09 -34.00 17.11
CA ASP A 121 18.38 -33.47 15.77
C ASP A 121 17.10 -33.34 14.92
N ALA A 122 16.20 -34.32 15.05
CA ALA A 122 14.90 -34.27 14.37
C ALA A 122 14.02 -33.12 14.88
N VAL A 123 13.96 -32.94 16.18
CA VAL A 123 13.21 -31.83 16.83
C VAL A 123 13.74 -30.49 16.38
N ASP A 124 15.06 -30.30 16.37
CA ASP A 124 15.66 -29.05 15.94
C ASP A 124 15.44 -28.75 14.47
N ALA A 125 15.52 -29.76 13.62
CA ALA A 125 15.24 -29.62 12.19
C ALA A 125 13.76 -29.25 11.93
N VAL A 126 12.81 -29.84 12.68
CA VAL A 126 11.39 -29.48 12.58
C VAL A 126 11.12 -28.08 13.13
N LYS A 127 11.76 -27.67 14.23
CA LYS A 127 11.68 -26.29 14.74
C LYS A 127 12.12 -25.28 13.69
N GLN A 128 13.23 -25.52 12.99
CA GLN A 128 13.71 -24.66 11.89
C GLN A 128 12.67 -24.56 10.75
N ILE A 129 12.05 -25.66 10.37
CA ILE A 129 10.99 -25.66 9.34
C ILE A 129 9.78 -24.85 9.81
N LEU A 130 9.39 -24.97 11.08
CA LEU A 130 8.31 -24.17 11.65
C LEU A 130 8.64 -22.69 11.65
N GLU A 131 9.86 -22.29 12.02
CA GLU A 131 10.29 -20.88 11.96
C GLU A 131 10.20 -20.32 10.53
N ILE A 132 10.67 -21.06 9.53
CA ILE A 132 10.59 -20.65 8.12
C ILE A 132 9.14 -20.49 7.67
N ARG A 133 8.24 -21.37 8.12
CA ARG A 133 6.81 -21.27 7.82
C ARG A 133 6.17 -20.04 8.44
N GLU A 134 6.42 -19.80 9.72
CA GLU A 134 5.88 -18.64 10.42
C GLU A 134 6.43 -17.33 9.84
N GLU A 135 7.72 -17.27 9.51
CA GLU A 135 8.30 -16.14 8.80
C GLU A 135 7.56 -15.88 7.47
N ARG A 136 7.31 -16.92 6.69
CA ARG A 136 6.58 -16.82 5.42
C ARG A 136 5.14 -16.33 5.60
N GLU A 137 4.41 -16.81 6.61
CA GLU A 137 3.05 -16.32 6.88
C GLU A 137 3.03 -14.82 7.24
N ILE A 138 4.02 -14.36 8.00
CA ILE A 138 4.16 -12.93 8.32
C ILE A 138 4.48 -12.12 7.06
N ILE A 139 5.34 -12.61 6.17
CA ILE A 139 5.63 -11.93 4.90
C ILE A 139 4.39 -11.92 3.99
N ARG A 140 3.57 -12.96 3.97
CA ARG A 140 2.29 -12.99 3.26
C ARG A 140 1.31 -11.94 3.79
N GLU A 141 1.27 -11.75 5.09
CA GLU A 141 0.45 -10.70 5.70
C GLU A 141 0.98 -9.31 5.35
N GLN A 142 2.31 -9.09 5.33
CA GLN A 142 2.92 -7.85 4.82
C GLN A 142 2.50 -7.59 3.37
N TYR A 143 2.62 -8.59 2.51
CA TYR A 143 2.21 -8.51 1.10
C TYR A 143 0.73 -8.12 0.95
N ARG A 144 -0.15 -8.70 1.78
CA ARG A 144 -1.58 -8.41 1.79
C ARG A 144 -1.85 -6.95 2.17
N LEU A 145 -1.22 -6.45 3.24
CA LEU A 145 -1.38 -5.07 3.73
C LEU A 145 -0.85 -4.04 2.73
N ILE A 146 0.35 -4.27 2.19
CA ILE A 146 0.94 -3.41 1.15
C ILE A 146 0.06 -3.41 -0.10
N GLY A 147 -0.48 -4.57 -0.49
CA GLY A 147 -1.39 -4.70 -1.63
C GLY A 147 -2.68 -3.90 -1.47
N GLN A 148 -3.25 -3.84 -0.28
CA GLN A 148 -4.42 -3.01 0.02
C GLN A 148 -4.11 -1.52 -0.14
N GLU A 149 -2.99 -1.04 0.42
CA GLU A 149 -2.59 0.36 0.29
C GLU A 149 -2.21 0.72 -1.16
N LEU A 150 -1.59 -0.20 -1.90
CA LEU A 150 -1.30 -0.02 -3.32
C LEU A 150 -2.59 0.18 -4.14
N ARG A 151 -3.63 -0.60 -3.89
CA ARG A 151 -4.95 -0.41 -4.52
C ARG A 151 -5.52 0.97 -4.23
N THR A 152 -5.53 1.37 -2.95
CA THR A 152 -6.02 2.68 -2.51
C THR A 152 -5.22 3.82 -3.14
N THR A 153 -3.89 3.73 -3.14
CA THR A 153 -3.01 4.73 -3.75
C THR A 153 -3.22 4.79 -5.26
N THR A 154 -3.38 3.66 -5.93
CA THR A 154 -3.66 3.60 -7.37
C THR A 154 -5.01 4.24 -7.71
N GLN A 155 -6.04 4.01 -6.91
CA GLN A 155 -7.33 4.66 -7.08
C GLN A 155 -7.23 6.18 -6.93
N ARG A 156 -6.46 6.67 -5.94
CA ARG A 156 -6.21 8.11 -5.74
C ARG A 156 -5.44 8.72 -6.91
N VAL A 157 -4.40 8.06 -7.41
CA VAL A 157 -3.64 8.50 -8.59
C VAL A 157 -4.57 8.62 -9.79
N ASN A 158 -5.36 7.58 -10.08
CA ASN A 158 -6.30 7.59 -11.19
C ASN A 158 -7.39 8.67 -11.05
N LEU A 159 -7.88 8.90 -9.83
CA LEU A 159 -8.86 9.95 -9.55
C LEU A 159 -8.29 11.33 -9.84
N PHE A 160 -7.06 11.63 -9.40
CA PHE A 160 -6.46 12.94 -9.67
C PHE A 160 -6.12 13.11 -11.15
N GLU A 161 -5.49 12.12 -11.76
CA GLU A 161 -5.00 12.22 -13.14
C GLU A 161 -6.14 12.24 -14.17
N LYS A 162 -7.13 11.34 -14.01
CA LYS A 162 -8.17 11.13 -15.03
C LYS A 162 -9.45 11.92 -14.80
N VAL A 163 -9.71 12.33 -13.55
CA VAL A 163 -10.98 13.00 -13.20
C VAL A 163 -10.72 14.41 -12.69
N LYS A 164 -10.01 14.57 -11.58
CA LYS A 164 -9.92 15.87 -10.91
C LYS A 164 -9.16 16.92 -11.70
N ILE A 165 -8.01 16.60 -12.23
CA ILE A 165 -7.21 17.53 -13.03
C ILE A 165 -7.94 17.96 -14.32
N PRO A 166 -8.50 17.05 -15.16
CA PRO A 166 -9.26 17.46 -16.33
C PRO A 166 -10.52 18.25 -16.00
N GLU A 167 -11.29 17.82 -14.99
CA GLU A 167 -12.50 18.53 -14.52
C GLU A 167 -12.18 19.96 -14.10
N THR A 168 -11.16 20.14 -13.26
CA THR A 168 -10.74 21.44 -12.78
C THR A 168 -10.24 22.34 -13.91
N LYS A 169 -9.50 21.82 -14.87
CA LYS A 169 -9.05 22.56 -16.06
C LYS A 169 -10.25 23.03 -16.90
N GLU A 170 -11.23 22.19 -17.10
CA GLU A 170 -12.44 22.54 -17.84
C GLU A 170 -13.28 23.57 -17.08
N ASN A 171 -13.44 23.42 -15.76
CA ASN A 171 -14.11 24.42 -14.92
C ASN A 171 -13.43 25.80 -15.03
N ILE A 172 -12.12 25.84 -14.96
CA ILE A 172 -11.34 27.09 -15.13
C ILE A 172 -11.64 27.71 -16.49
N ARG A 173 -11.66 26.91 -17.58
CA ARG A 173 -11.96 27.39 -18.93
C ARG A 173 -13.37 28.00 -19.02
N ILE A 174 -14.37 27.30 -18.51
CA ILE A 174 -15.77 27.77 -18.50
C ILE A 174 -15.92 29.07 -17.72
N ILE A 175 -15.33 29.14 -16.51
CA ILE A 175 -15.40 30.34 -15.67
C ILE A 175 -14.69 31.52 -16.35
N GLN A 176 -13.54 31.30 -16.98
CA GLN A 176 -12.80 32.36 -17.71
C GLN A 176 -13.61 32.96 -18.85
N ILE A 177 -14.26 32.11 -19.66
CA ILE A 177 -15.16 32.55 -20.76
C ILE A 177 -16.29 33.40 -20.18
N ALA A 178 -16.98 32.89 -19.15
CA ALA A 178 -18.12 33.61 -18.57
C ALA A 178 -17.73 34.98 -17.95
N ILE A 179 -16.55 35.05 -17.31
CA ILE A 179 -16.02 36.34 -16.78
C ILE A 179 -15.65 37.29 -17.93
N GLY A 180 -15.07 36.80 -19.02
CA GLY A 180 -14.77 37.57 -20.21
C GLY A 180 -16.02 38.19 -20.84
N ASP A 181 -17.07 37.39 -21.02
CA ASP A 181 -18.37 37.82 -21.55
C ASP A 181 -19.06 38.86 -20.66
N ALA A 182 -18.98 38.65 -19.33
CA ALA A 182 -19.50 39.60 -18.38
C ALA A 182 -18.77 40.95 -18.41
N GLN A 183 -17.45 40.91 -18.59
CA GLN A 183 -16.62 42.12 -18.73
C GLN A 183 -16.93 42.87 -20.04
N THR A 184 -17.00 42.16 -21.16
CA THR A 184 -17.37 42.75 -22.46
C THR A 184 -18.76 43.39 -22.39
N SER A 185 -19.73 42.68 -21.83
CA SER A 185 -21.09 43.21 -21.63
C SER A 185 -21.12 44.45 -20.72
N ALA A 186 -20.28 44.47 -19.68
CA ALA A 186 -20.15 45.65 -18.81
C ALA A 186 -19.59 46.88 -19.54
N VAL A 187 -18.56 46.69 -20.36
CA VAL A 187 -17.96 47.76 -21.20
C VAL A 187 -18.99 48.31 -22.19
N VAL A 188 -19.73 47.44 -22.87
CA VAL A 188 -20.78 47.86 -23.81
C VAL A 188 -21.86 48.66 -23.09
N ARG A 189 -22.35 48.19 -21.95
CA ARG A 189 -23.34 48.91 -21.13
C ARG A 189 -22.82 50.29 -20.70
N SER A 190 -21.57 50.41 -20.26
CA SER A 190 -20.94 51.68 -19.90
C SER A 190 -20.84 52.63 -21.08
N LYS A 191 -20.48 52.13 -22.28
CA LYS A 191 -20.45 52.96 -23.51
C LYS A 191 -21.83 53.50 -23.90
N ILE A 192 -22.87 52.65 -23.79
CA ILE A 192 -24.26 53.05 -24.08
C ILE A 192 -24.71 54.09 -23.07
N ALA A 193 -24.45 53.87 -21.78
CA ALA A 193 -24.82 54.83 -20.73
C ALA A 193 -24.14 56.19 -20.96
N LYS A 194 -22.81 56.20 -21.25
CA LYS A 194 -22.09 57.43 -21.57
C LYS A 194 -22.67 58.18 -22.79
N LYS A 195 -23.03 57.44 -23.85
CA LYS A 195 -23.64 58.05 -25.05
C LYS A 195 -25.01 58.68 -24.75
N LYS A 196 -25.84 58.04 -23.89
CA LYS A 196 -27.12 58.62 -23.49
C LYS A 196 -26.98 59.89 -22.69
N LEU A 197 -26.05 59.92 -21.70
CA LEU A 197 -25.82 61.13 -20.90
C LEU A 197 -25.27 62.30 -21.77
N GLN A 198 -24.40 62.03 -22.71
CA GLN A 198 -23.87 63.05 -23.63
C GLN A 198 -24.93 63.54 -24.64
N GLY A 199 -25.94 62.74 -24.97
CA GLY A 199 -27.05 63.14 -25.81
C GLY A 199 -28.14 63.97 -25.10
N GLU A 200 -28.25 63.80 -23.78
CA GLU A 200 -29.16 64.64 -22.94
C GLU A 200 -28.54 65.99 -22.61
N GLU A 201 -27.18 66.10 -22.43
CA GLU A 201 -26.49 67.40 -22.26
C GLU A 201 -26.47 68.27 -23.54
N GLY A 202 -26.65 67.64 -24.72
CA GLY A 202 -26.72 68.45 -25.98
C GLY A 202 -28.15 68.80 -26.40
N ALA A 203 -29.17 68.43 -25.61
CA ALA A 203 -30.56 68.77 -25.87
C ALA A 203 -31.21 69.74 -24.86
N ALA A 204 -30.42 70.25 -23.91
CA ALA A 204 -30.75 71.31 -22.98
C ALA A 204 -30.02 72.64 -23.37
#